data_8792b0575ae806fc69baaecb2d250051
#
_entry.id   8792b0575ae806fc69baaecb2d250051
#
_cell.length_a   1.000
_cell.length_b   1.000
_cell.length_c   1.000
_cell.angle_alpha   90.00
_cell.angle_beta   90.00
_cell.angle_gamma   90.00
#
_symmetry.space_group_name_H-M   'P 1'
#
loop_
_entity.id
_entity.type
_entity.pdbx_description
1 polymer ?
#
loop_
_entity_poly.entity_id
_entity_poly.type
_entity_poly.pdbx_seq_one_letter_code
_entity_poly.pdbx_strand_id
1 'polypeptide(L)'
;MDSTYTKAGYLTEPFKIFHLRDEHKLNIDFHYHDFHKILIHLHGNVSYCIEGRSYELKEHDIVLVNAGEVHKPILNNDSIYERIIIYVSPQLIDDYVSKGYDLACCFKQAYANQSHVLRLAATKGSRLADTIKGLDSTLRETNEYANELYQKLLFLEFLIQLNRITLHGGIEYINTFSSNKKIVEILDFLNKNLTNRISIDELADRFYMSRYHLMHTFKEETGCTIGSYITTKRLLLARDMIRDGSSVSAACDACGFGSYSSFIRAYRKQFHSTPTNT
;
A
#
# COMPACT_ATOMS: atom_id res chain seq x y z
N MET A 1 -18.44 16.82 8.29
CA MET A 1 -17.70 16.60 7.04
C MET A 1 -17.40 15.12 6.96
N ASP A 2 -17.95 14.44 5.97
CA ASP A 2 -17.66 13.01 5.74
C ASP A 2 -16.18 12.88 5.39
N SER A 3 -15.38 12.36 6.32
CA SER A 3 -14.01 11.97 6.03
C SER A 3 -14.07 10.73 5.14
N THR A 4 -14.13 10.99 3.85
CA THR A 4 -14.05 9.94 2.85
C THR A 4 -12.61 9.40 2.85
N TYR A 5 -12.51 8.10 2.85
CA TYR A 5 -11.29 7.35 2.56
C TYR A 5 -10.76 7.85 1.21
N THR A 6 -9.68 8.62 1.25
CA THR A 6 -9.26 9.41 0.09
C THR A 6 -8.23 8.64 -0.73
N LYS A 7 -8.54 8.38 -2.00
CA LYS A 7 -7.58 7.86 -2.97
C LYS A 7 -6.63 8.99 -3.37
N ALA A 8 -5.33 8.73 -3.31
CA ALA A 8 -4.30 9.64 -3.80
C ALA A 8 -3.55 9.03 -4.99
N GLY A 9 -3.28 9.85 -5.98
CA GLY A 9 -2.52 9.47 -7.18
C GLY A 9 -3.27 8.55 -8.15
N TYR A 10 -2.75 8.51 -9.37
CA TYR A 10 -3.21 7.65 -10.46
C TYR A 10 -2.00 7.01 -11.11
N LEU A 11 -2.12 5.75 -11.50
CA LEU A 11 -1.11 5.01 -12.23
C LEU A 11 -1.74 4.44 -13.50
N THR A 12 -1.32 4.95 -14.65
CA THR A 12 -1.76 4.50 -15.99
C THR A 12 -0.70 3.62 -16.66
N GLU A 13 0.51 3.65 -16.12
CA GLU A 13 1.68 2.90 -16.62
C GLU A 13 1.88 1.64 -15.78
N PRO A 14 2.62 0.63 -16.27
CA PRO A 14 2.91 -0.57 -15.48
C PRO A 14 3.64 -0.28 -14.16
N PHE A 15 4.49 0.73 -14.15
CA PHE A 15 5.15 1.27 -12.97
C PHE A 15 5.55 2.72 -13.19
N LYS A 16 5.81 3.45 -12.11
CA LYS A 16 6.31 4.82 -12.17
C LYS A 16 7.26 5.11 -11.02
N ILE A 17 8.34 5.81 -11.29
CA ILE A 17 9.40 6.12 -10.32
C ILE A 17 9.50 7.62 -10.13
N PHE A 18 9.70 8.04 -8.88
CA PHE A 18 9.91 9.44 -8.52
C PHE A 18 11.06 9.55 -7.53
N HIS A 19 11.90 10.54 -7.69
CA HIS A 19 12.79 11.02 -6.64
C HIS A 19 12.23 12.34 -6.13
N LEU A 20 11.84 12.38 -4.87
CA LEU A 20 11.20 13.54 -4.25
C LEU A 20 12.04 14.04 -3.10
N ARG A 21 12.23 15.36 -3.07
CA ARG A 21 12.92 16.08 -2.01
C ARG A 21 12.09 17.30 -1.63
N ASP A 22 11.53 17.26 -0.45
CA ASP A 22 10.71 18.33 0.10
C ASP A 22 11.50 19.07 1.19
N GLU A 23 11.63 20.38 1.03
CA GLU A 23 12.38 21.25 1.95
C GLU A 23 11.52 21.86 3.05
N HIS A 24 10.22 21.67 2.97
CA HIS A 24 9.25 22.19 3.92
C HIS A 24 8.34 21.08 4.44
N LYS A 25 7.82 21.31 5.65
CA LYS A 25 6.88 20.37 6.27
C LYS A 25 5.66 20.15 5.39
N LEU A 26 5.51 18.92 4.90
CA LEU A 26 4.32 18.48 4.20
C LEU A 26 3.30 17.95 5.22
N ASN A 27 2.08 18.43 5.13
CA ASN A 27 0.97 17.81 5.83
C ASN A 27 0.26 16.86 4.85
N ILE A 28 0.56 15.57 4.96
CA ILE A 28 -0.04 14.52 4.13
C ILE A 28 -1.03 13.77 5.00
N ASP A 29 -2.30 13.84 4.64
CA ASP A 29 -3.36 13.12 5.34
C ASP A 29 -3.34 11.62 5.01
N PHE A 30 -4.05 10.83 5.81
CA PHE A 30 -4.28 9.43 5.51
C PHE A 30 -4.92 9.26 4.14
N HIS A 31 -4.30 8.41 3.31
CA HIS A 31 -4.76 8.09 1.98
C HIS A 31 -4.41 6.64 1.62
N TYR A 32 -4.92 6.18 0.48
CA TYR A 32 -4.54 4.91 -0.10
C TYR A 32 -4.35 5.05 -1.62
N HIS A 33 -3.73 4.05 -2.21
CA HIS A 33 -3.60 3.90 -3.66
C HIS A 33 -4.26 2.60 -4.10
N ASP A 34 -4.68 2.50 -5.35
CA ASP A 34 -5.15 1.27 -5.97
C ASP A 34 -4.02 0.52 -6.72
N PHE A 35 -2.79 0.86 -6.42
CA PHE A 35 -1.56 0.25 -6.87
C PHE A 35 -0.62 0.04 -5.67
N HIS A 36 0.37 -0.83 -5.83
CA HIS A 36 1.40 -1.02 -4.81
C HIS A 36 2.38 0.15 -4.81
N LYS A 37 2.91 0.46 -3.64
CA LYS A 37 3.90 1.52 -3.45
C LYS A 37 5.12 0.96 -2.73
N ILE A 38 6.28 1.21 -3.28
CA ILE A 38 7.56 0.99 -2.63
C ILE A 38 8.17 2.36 -2.38
N LEU A 39 8.59 2.63 -1.15
CA LEU A 39 9.27 3.85 -0.80
C LEU A 39 10.64 3.50 -0.24
N ILE A 40 11.69 4.11 -0.77
CA ILE A 40 13.05 4.01 -0.26
C ILE A 40 13.35 5.34 0.45
N HIS A 41 13.54 5.30 1.75
CA HIS A 41 13.83 6.47 2.55
C HIS A 41 15.30 6.84 2.42
N LEU A 42 15.59 8.06 1.97
CA LEU A 42 16.95 8.53 1.77
C LEU A 42 17.41 9.47 2.88
N HIS A 43 16.56 10.42 3.28
CA HIS A 43 16.90 11.39 4.31
C HIS A 43 15.64 11.96 4.97
N GLY A 44 15.75 12.35 6.25
CA GLY A 44 14.72 13.02 7.03
C GLY A 44 14.31 12.26 8.28
N ASN A 45 13.73 12.97 9.23
CA ASN A 45 13.16 12.35 10.45
C ASN A 45 11.67 12.11 10.24
N VAL A 46 11.33 10.90 9.82
CA VAL A 46 9.99 10.52 9.39
C VAL A 46 9.53 9.26 10.10
N SER A 47 8.33 9.32 10.64
CA SER A 47 7.55 8.13 11.00
C SER A 47 6.58 7.82 9.87
N TYR A 48 6.31 6.54 9.64
CA TYR A 48 5.39 6.11 8.59
C TYR A 48 4.28 5.26 9.21
N CYS A 49 3.03 5.70 9.05
CA CYS A 49 1.87 4.96 9.56
C CYS A 49 1.21 4.19 8.41
N ILE A 50 1.00 2.87 8.58
CA ILE A 50 0.36 1.98 7.61
C ILE A 50 -0.57 1.04 8.36
N GLU A 51 -1.87 1.05 8.01
CA GLU A 51 -2.87 0.17 8.64
C GLU A 51 -2.75 0.18 10.18
N GLY A 52 -2.67 1.37 10.78
CA GLY A 52 -2.58 1.57 12.23
C GLY A 52 -1.24 1.20 12.87
N ARG A 53 -0.25 0.78 12.09
CA ARG A 53 1.11 0.48 12.54
C ARG A 53 2.03 1.64 12.22
N SER A 54 2.81 2.12 13.19
CA SER A 54 3.74 3.24 13.00
C SER A 54 5.18 2.77 13.10
N TYR A 55 6.01 3.24 12.19
CA TYR A 55 7.42 2.87 12.03
C TYR A 55 8.29 4.13 12.02
N GLU A 56 9.36 4.14 12.80
CA GLU A 56 10.43 5.15 12.67
C GLU A 56 11.39 4.73 11.56
N LEU A 57 11.45 5.53 10.50
CA LEU A 57 12.30 5.24 9.36
C LEU A 57 13.74 5.65 9.65
N LYS A 58 14.68 4.83 9.16
CA LYS A 58 16.09 5.15 9.03
C LYS A 58 16.47 5.24 7.56
N GLU A 59 17.59 5.90 7.28
CA GLU A 59 18.12 5.97 5.92
C GLU A 59 18.27 4.58 5.31
N HIS A 60 17.83 4.45 4.07
CA HIS A 60 17.78 3.22 3.28
C HIS A 60 16.75 2.17 3.71
N ASP A 61 15.85 2.48 4.64
CA ASP A 61 14.69 1.63 4.90
C ASP A 61 13.80 1.60 3.65
N ILE A 62 13.26 0.41 3.37
CA ILE A 62 12.31 0.19 2.27
C ILE A 62 10.93 -0.03 2.88
N VAL A 63 9.98 0.83 2.51
CA VAL A 63 8.58 0.74 2.94
C VAL A 63 7.76 0.11 1.83
N LEU A 64 7.01 -0.93 2.15
CA LEU A 64 6.12 -1.64 1.24
C LEU A 64 4.65 -1.36 1.64
N VAL A 65 3.89 -0.77 0.72
CA VAL A 65 2.47 -0.50 0.90
C VAL A 65 1.70 -1.23 -0.19
N ASN A 66 0.82 -2.15 0.21
CA ASN A 66 -0.02 -2.86 -0.74
C ASN A 66 -1.13 -1.95 -1.29
N ALA A 67 -1.63 -2.29 -2.48
CA ALA A 67 -2.82 -1.65 -3.02
C ALA A 67 -3.96 -1.68 -1.99
N GLY A 68 -4.59 -0.53 -1.77
CA GLY A 68 -5.69 -0.39 -0.81
C GLY A 68 -5.30 -0.25 0.66
N GLU A 69 -4.02 -0.26 1.04
CA GLU A 69 -3.60 0.00 2.41
C GLU A 69 -3.58 1.49 2.73
N VAL A 70 -4.20 1.85 3.85
CA VAL A 70 -4.20 3.21 4.37
C VAL A 70 -2.83 3.55 4.94
N HIS A 71 -2.30 4.68 4.53
CA HIS A 71 -1.02 5.12 5.04
C HIS A 71 -0.84 6.63 5.03
N LYS A 72 0.12 7.10 5.82
CA LYS A 72 0.63 8.47 5.76
C LYS A 72 2.07 8.55 6.28
N PRO A 73 2.93 9.42 5.74
CA PRO A 73 4.14 9.85 6.41
C PRO A 73 3.80 10.88 7.50
N ILE A 74 4.57 10.88 8.57
CA ILE A 74 4.52 11.87 9.66
C ILE A 74 5.92 12.47 9.77
N LEU A 75 6.05 13.73 9.38
CA LEU A 75 7.31 14.45 9.48
C LEU A 75 7.47 14.95 10.93
N ASN A 76 8.46 14.42 11.65
CA ASN A 76 8.66 14.70 13.06
C ASN A 76 9.33 16.06 13.31
N ASN A 77 9.94 16.65 12.29
CA ASN A 77 10.55 17.98 12.33
C ASN A 77 10.48 18.65 10.95
N ASP A 78 11.03 19.85 10.82
CA ASP A 78 11.09 20.62 9.56
C ASP A 78 12.36 20.29 8.74
N SER A 79 12.96 19.10 8.91
CA SER A 79 14.10 18.66 8.09
C SER A 79 13.66 18.28 6.69
N ILE A 80 14.62 18.28 5.78
CA ILE A 80 14.42 17.80 4.42
C ILE A 80 13.92 16.37 4.45
N TYR A 81 12.88 16.07 3.66
CA TYR A 81 12.39 14.72 3.46
C TYR A 81 12.70 14.25 2.04
N GLU A 82 13.67 13.36 1.92
CA GLU A 82 14.13 12.84 0.63
C GLU A 82 13.85 11.34 0.51
N ARG A 83 13.25 10.93 -0.60
CA ARG A 83 12.84 9.55 -0.85
C ARG A 83 12.72 9.25 -2.34
N ILE A 84 12.92 7.97 -2.68
CA ILE A 84 12.51 7.42 -3.97
C ILE A 84 11.17 6.71 -3.76
N ILE A 85 10.21 6.97 -4.62
CA ILE A 85 8.90 6.30 -4.62
C ILE A 85 8.74 5.54 -5.92
N ILE A 86 8.35 4.28 -5.83
CA ILE A 86 8.02 3.44 -6.98
C ILE A 86 6.55 3.01 -6.83
N TYR A 87 5.73 3.38 -7.80
CA TYR A 87 4.38 2.86 -7.95
C TYR A 87 4.39 1.66 -8.87
N VAL A 88 3.69 0.59 -8.50
CA VAL A 88 3.66 -0.69 -9.21
C VAL A 88 2.22 -1.10 -9.44
N SER A 89 1.85 -1.27 -10.70
CA SER A 89 0.51 -1.76 -11.07
C SER A 89 0.34 -3.22 -10.61
N PRO A 90 -0.80 -3.58 -9.98
CA PRO A 90 -1.13 -5.00 -9.75
C PRO A 90 -1.08 -5.82 -11.03
N GLN A 91 -1.54 -5.28 -12.18
CA GLN A 91 -1.49 -5.95 -13.46
C GLN A 91 -0.08 -6.37 -13.87
N LEU A 92 0.92 -5.52 -13.65
CA LEU A 92 2.32 -5.88 -13.93
C LEU A 92 2.74 -7.11 -13.14
N ILE A 93 2.36 -7.19 -11.86
CA ILE A 93 2.68 -8.35 -11.00
C ILE A 93 1.98 -9.60 -11.53
N ASP A 94 0.69 -9.51 -11.85
CA ASP A 94 -0.12 -10.62 -12.36
C ASP A 94 0.42 -11.15 -13.69
N ASP A 95 0.89 -10.26 -14.59
CA ASP A 95 1.52 -10.64 -15.86
C ASP A 95 2.77 -11.51 -15.67
N TYR A 96 3.50 -11.35 -14.57
CA TYR A 96 4.65 -12.19 -14.24
C TYR A 96 4.24 -13.46 -13.49
N VAL A 97 3.21 -13.41 -12.65
CA VAL A 97 2.64 -14.61 -12.00
C VAL A 97 2.17 -15.62 -13.05
N SER A 98 1.53 -15.16 -14.12
CA SER A 98 1.10 -16.00 -15.23
C SER A 98 2.25 -16.73 -15.94
N LYS A 99 3.48 -16.20 -15.84
CA LYS A 99 4.74 -16.78 -16.35
C LYS A 99 5.50 -17.60 -15.32
N GLY A 100 4.93 -17.80 -14.12
CA GLY A 100 5.55 -18.57 -13.03
C GLY A 100 6.46 -17.75 -12.11
N TYR A 101 6.44 -16.41 -12.18
CA TYR A 101 7.28 -15.53 -11.36
C TYR A 101 6.44 -14.64 -10.46
N ASP A 102 6.43 -14.89 -9.15
CA ASP A 102 5.74 -14.06 -8.17
C ASP A 102 6.60 -12.85 -7.78
N LEU A 103 6.41 -11.73 -8.47
CA LEU A 103 7.10 -10.49 -8.16
C LEU A 103 6.57 -9.78 -6.89
N ALA A 104 5.42 -10.20 -6.34
CA ALA A 104 4.87 -9.68 -5.09
C ALA A 104 5.40 -10.41 -3.84
N CYS A 105 6.36 -11.31 -3.97
CA CYS A 105 6.85 -12.12 -2.85
C CYS A 105 7.31 -11.25 -1.67
N CYS A 106 8.01 -10.14 -1.90
CA CYS A 106 8.44 -9.22 -0.85
C CYS A 106 7.26 -8.62 -0.06
N PHE A 107 6.16 -8.27 -0.72
CA PHE A 107 4.95 -7.78 -0.07
C PHE A 107 4.27 -8.88 0.78
N LYS A 108 4.20 -10.11 0.25
CA LYS A 108 3.64 -11.26 0.96
C LYS A 108 4.47 -11.61 2.21
N GLN A 109 5.81 -11.58 2.08
CA GLN A 109 6.72 -11.81 3.21
C GLN A 109 6.61 -10.69 4.25
N ALA A 110 6.51 -9.43 3.85
CA ALA A 110 6.29 -8.31 4.76
C ALA A 110 4.98 -8.48 5.55
N TYR A 111 3.90 -8.83 4.87
CA TYR A 111 2.62 -9.13 5.51
C TYR A 111 2.70 -10.30 6.49
N ALA A 112 3.34 -11.40 6.12
CA ALA A 112 3.54 -12.58 6.98
C ALA A 112 4.37 -12.27 8.24
N ASN A 113 5.35 -11.35 8.12
CA ASN A 113 6.16 -10.87 9.24
C ASN A 113 5.51 -9.69 9.99
N GLN A 114 4.27 -9.32 9.65
CA GLN A 114 3.53 -8.20 10.27
C GLN A 114 4.29 -6.87 10.26
N SER A 115 5.11 -6.65 9.25
CA SER A 115 5.89 -5.43 9.08
C SER A 115 5.81 -4.93 7.64
N HIS A 116 5.69 -3.62 7.48
CA HIS A 116 5.72 -2.94 6.19
C HIS A 116 7.08 -2.29 5.90
N VAL A 117 8.02 -2.38 6.84
CA VAL A 117 9.33 -1.73 6.73
C VAL A 117 10.44 -2.76 6.79
N LEU A 118 11.26 -2.75 5.76
CA LEU A 118 12.41 -3.63 5.58
C LEU A 118 13.68 -2.81 5.75
N ARG A 119 14.58 -3.25 6.63
CA ARG A 119 15.91 -2.67 6.83
C ARG A 119 16.96 -3.63 6.31
N LEU A 120 17.81 -3.14 5.42
CA LEU A 120 18.90 -3.94 4.87
C LEU A 120 20.02 -4.09 5.90
N ALA A 121 20.48 -5.32 6.13
CA ALA A 121 21.62 -5.60 7.03
C ALA A 121 22.93 -5.00 6.51
N ALA A 122 23.09 -4.89 5.19
CA ALA A 122 24.23 -4.23 4.53
C ALA A 122 23.74 -3.41 3.34
N THR A 123 23.85 -2.09 3.45
CA THR A 123 23.43 -1.17 2.37
C THR A 123 24.52 -0.91 1.34
N LYS A 124 25.81 -0.92 1.73
CA LYS A 124 26.92 -0.62 0.82
C LYS A 124 27.42 -1.89 0.10
N GLY A 125 27.56 -1.80 -1.23
CA GLY A 125 28.14 -2.87 -2.06
C GLY A 125 27.19 -4.04 -2.36
N SER A 126 25.89 -3.91 -2.06
CA SER A 126 24.89 -4.90 -2.46
C SER A 126 24.36 -4.60 -3.87
N ARG A 127 24.01 -5.64 -4.63
CA ARG A 127 23.35 -5.47 -5.94
C ARG A 127 22.09 -4.62 -5.85
N LEU A 128 21.32 -4.76 -4.77
CA LEU A 128 20.12 -3.97 -4.56
C LEU A 128 20.43 -2.48 -4.44
N ALA A 129 21.50 -2.11 -3.69
CA ALA A 129 21.93 -0.72 -3.58
C ALA A 129 22.40 -0.16 -4.93
N ASP A 130 23.11 -0.96 -5.71
CA ASP A 130 23.57 -0.53 -7.05
C ASP A 130 22.40 -0.37 -8.01
N THR A 131 21.41 -1.25 -7.95
CA THR A 131 20.18 -1.14 -8.74
C THR A 131 19.35 0.09 -8.36
N ILE A 132 19.25 0.42 -7.06
CA ILE A 132 18.59 1.65 -6.59
C ILE A 132 19.29 2.90 -7.15
N LYS A 133 20.63 2.94 -7.12
CA LYS A 133 21.40 4.06 -7.71
C LYS A 133 21.20 4.15 -9.22
N GLY A 134 21.19 3.00 -9.91
CA GLY A 134 20.89 2.95 -11.33
C GLY A 134 19.51 3.48 -11.66
N LEU A 135 18.47 3.10 -10.90
CA LEU A 135 17.11 3.63 -11.05
C LEU A 135 17.08 5.15 -10.85
N ASP A 136 17.78 5.67 -9.84
CA ASP A 136 17.85 7.11 -9.58
C ASP A 136 18.54 7.86 -10.73
N SER A 137 19.61 7.29 -11.33
CA SER A 137 20.31 7.93 -12.46
C SER A 137 19.40 8.05 -13.68
N THR A 138 18.55 7.05 -13.96
CA THR A 138 17.63 7.10 -15.11
C THR A 138 16.61 8.24 -15.03
N LEU A 139 16.32 8.76 -13.83
CA LEU A 139 15.42 9.90 -13.64
C LEU A 139 16.09 11.24 -14.04
N ARG A 140 17.42 11.30 -14.03
CA ARG A 140 18.21 12.49 -14.37
C ARG A 140 18.64 12.48 -15.84
N GLU A 141 18.86 11.31 -16.40
CA GLU A 141 19.42 11.09 -17.75
C GLU A 141 18.30 10.78 -18.77
N THR A 142 17.26 11.60 -18.79
CA THR A 142 16.04 11.35 -19.58
C THR A 142 16.25 11.30 -21.09
N ASN A 143 17.34 11.85 -21.62
CA ASN A 143 17.64 11.92 -23.06
C ASN A 143 18.55 10.79 -23.56
N GLU A 144 18.96 9.85 -22.68
CA GLU A 144 19.80 8.74 -23.08
C GLU A 144 19.05 7.71 -23.96
N TYR A 145 19.81 7.05 -24.83
CA TYR A 145 19.26 6.03 -25.72
C TYR A 145 18.56 4.93 -24.94
N ALA A 146 17.30 4.66 -25.30
CA ALA A 146 16.44 3.62 -24.71
C ALA A 146 16.31 3.71 -23.18
N ASN A 147 16.34 4.90 -22.59
CA ASN A 147 16.30 5.11 -21.15
C ASN A 147 15.06 4.50 -20.50
N GLU A 148 13.87 4.59 -21.13
CA GLU A 148 12.65 3.96 -20.62
C GLU A 148 12.76 2.43 -20.53
N LEU A 149 13.37 1.80 -21.54
CA LEU A 149 13.62 0.37 -21.52
C LEU A 149 14.64 -0.01 -20.45
N TYR A 150 15.72 0.77 -20.32
CA TYR A 150 16.74 0.56 -19.29
C TYR A 150 16.14 0.71 -17.88
N GLN A 151 15.34 1.74 -17.66
CA GLN A 151 14.60 1.93 -16.39
C GLN A 151 13.71 0.73 -16.06
N LYS A 152 13.00 0.17 -17.05
CA LYS A 152 12.18 -1.04 -16.87
C LYS A 152 13.03 -2.25 -16.48
N LEU A 153 14.18 -2.46 -17.11
CA LEU A 153 15.09 -3.57 -16.78
C LEU A 153 15.64 -3.43 -15.36
N LEU A 154 16.07 -2.24 -14.96
CA LEU A 154 16.54 -1.95 -13.61
C LEU A 154 15.44 -2.12 -12.57
N PHE A 155 14.21 -1.70 -12.89
CA PHE A 155 13.06 -1.88 -12.00
C PHE A 155 12.75 -3.38 -11.78
N LEU A 156 12.77 -4.19 -12.83
CA LEU A 156 12.59 -5.64 -12.69
C LEU A 156 13.74 -6.29 -11.92
N GLU A 157 14.98 -5.87 -12.17
CA GLU A 157 16.13 -6.31 -11.38
C GLU A 157 15.95 -5.94 -9.90
N PHE A 158 15.53 -4.72 -9.60
CA PHE A 158 15.23 -4.26 -8.24
C PHE A 158 14.23 -5.18 -7.55
N LEU A 159 13.08 -5.47 -8.18
CA LEU A 159 12.07 -6.37 -7.61
C LEU A 159 12.62 -7.79 -7.39
N ILE A 160 13.39 -8.31 -8.34
CA ILE A 160 14.00 -9.64 -8.22
C ILE A 160 15.00 -9.67 -7.04
N GLN A 161 15.87 -8.66 -6.92
CA GLN A 161 16.83 -8.58 -5.82
C GLN A 161 16.14 -8.43 -4.47
N LEU A 162 15.11 -7.58 -4.40
CA LEU A 162 14.32 -7.40 -3.19
C LEU A 162 13.65 -8.71 -2.77
N ASN A 163 13.01 -9.43 -3.70
CA ASN A 163 12.40 -10.73 -3.43
C ASN A 163 13.44 -11.78 -2.99
N ARG A 164 14.61 -11.83 -3.62
CA ARG A 164 15.70 -12.73 -3.21
C ARG A 164 16.16 -12.49 -1.79
N ILE A 165 16.35 -11.24 -1.41
CA ILE A 165 16.78 -10.86 -0.06
C ILE A 165 15.69 -11.20 0.96
N THR A 166 14.41 -11.00 0.64
CA THR A 166 13.30 -11.35 1.55
C THR A 166 13.14 -12.86 1.73
N LEU A 167 13.49 -13.65 0.74
CA LEU A 167 13.39 -15.13 0.78
C LEU A 167 14.60 -15.78 1.46
N HIS A 168 15.81 -15.23 1.25
CA HIS A 168 17.06 -15.88 1.69
C HIS A 168 17.67 -15.26 2.96
N GLY A 169 17.05 -14.22 3.49
CA GLY A 169 17.59 -13.45 4.61
C GLY A 169 18.49 -12.31 4.16
N GLY A 170 18.91 -11.45 5.10
CA GLY A 170 19.68 -10.23 4.82
C GLY A 170 18.86 -8.95 5.01
N ILE A 171 17.63 -9.09 5.51
CA ILE A 171 16.79 -7.98 5.96
C ILE A 171 16.33 -8.20 7.39
N GLU A 172 16.06 -7.09 8.06
CA GLU A 172 15.35 -7.01 9.31
C GLU A 172 13.96 -6.45 9.04
N TYR A 173 12.92 -7.13 9.50
CA TYR A 173 11.55 -6.62 9.52
C TYR A 173 11.39 -5.73 10.74
N ILE A 174 11.17 -4.42 10.51
CA ILE A 174 11.14 -3.45 11.59
C ILE A 174 9.82 -3.57 12.36
N ASN A 175 9.95 -3.71 13.67
CA ASN A 175 8.80 -3.70 14.55
C ASN A 175 8.18 -2.31 14.66
N THR A 176 6.88 -2.25 14.89
CA THR A 176 6.19 -0.99 15.19
C THR A 176 6.70 -0.40 16.50
N PHE A 177 7.00 0.90 16.52
CA PHE A 177 7.39 1.59 17.76
C PHE A 177 6.16 2.08 18.55
N SER A 178 5.09 2.39 17.84
CA SER A 178 3.80 2.78 18.41
C SER A 178 2.68 2.23 17.55
N SER A 179 1.76 1.55 18.14
CA SER A 179 0.52 1.13 17.49
C SER A 179 -0.57 0.98 18.55
N ASN A 180 -1.76 1.37 18.20
CA ASN A 180 -2.91 0.97 18.98
C ASN A 180 -3.20 -0.51 18.67
N LYS A 181 -2.70 -1.42 19.53
CA LYS A 181 -2.82 -2.87 19.32
C LYS A 181 -4.25 -3.31 19.00
N LYS A 182 -5.23 -2.71 19.69
CA LYS A 182 -6.65 -3.02 19.43
C LYS A 182 -7.08 -2.63 18.02
N ILE A 183 -6.63 -1.46 17.52
CA ILE A 183 -6.96 -1.03 16.15
C ILE A 183 -6.29 -1.93 15.13
N VAL A 184 -5.05 -2.34 15.35
CA VAL A 184 -4.37 -3.33 14.49
C VAL A 184 -5.14 -4.66 14.46
N GLU A 185 -5.56 -5.18 15.62
CA GLU A 185 -6.35 -6.41 15.70
C GLU A 185 -7.71 -6.26 15.00
N ILE A 186 -8.35 -5.09 15.12
CA ILE A 186 -9.60 -4.78 14.43
C ILE A 186 -9.39 -4.76 12.91
N LEU A 187 -8.34 -4.11 12.42
CA LEU A 187 -8.00 -4.07 10.99
C LEU A 187 -7.70 -5.47 10.44
N ASP A 188 -6.93 -6.27 11.17
CA ASP A 188 -6.65 -7.66 10.81
C ASP A 188 -7.95 -8.50 10.77
N PHE A 189 -8.86 -8.30 11.73
CA PHE A 189 -10.17 -8.96 11.74
C PHE A 189 -11.03 -8.52 10.55
N LEU A 190 -11.10 -7.22 10.27
CA LEU A 190 -11.86 -6.68 9.15
C LEU A 190 -11.36 -7.25 7.82
N ASN A 191 -10.04 -7.25 7.60
CA ASN A 191 -9.43 -7.76 6.37
C ASN A 191 -9.69 -9.27 6.16
N LYS A 192 -9.70 -10.07 7.23
CA LYS A 192 -10.03 -11.51 7.17
C LYS A 192 -11.51 -11.80 6.96
N ASN A 193 -12.38 -10.84 7.27
CA ASN A 193 -13.84 -11.02 7.25
C ASN A 193 -14.57 -10.08 6.28
N LEU A 194 -13.86 -9.51 5.30
CA LEU A 194 -14.41 -8.50 4.38
C LEU A 194 -15.70 -8.94 3.69
N THR A 195 -15.80 -10.21 3.31
CA THR A 195 -16.96 -10.77 2.58
C THR A 195 -18.16 -11.04 3.49
N ASN A 196 -17.96 -11.08 4.80
CA ASN A 196 -18.98 -11.34 5.77
C ASN A 196 -19.75 -10.07 6.17
N ARG A 197 -20.97 -10.23 6.66
CA ARG A 197 -21.70 -9.10 7.27
C ARG A 197 -20.99 -8.72 8.58
N ILE A 198 -20.56 -7.48 8.71
CA ILE A 198 -19.90 -6.96 9.90
C ILE A 198 -20.79 -5.88 10.51
N SER A 199 -21.23 -6.09 11.75
CA SER A 199 -21.97 -5.13 12.56
C SER A 199 -20.99 -4.34 13.44
N ILE A 200 -21.21 -3.03 13.60
CA ILE A 200 -20.39 -2.20 14.49
C ILE A 200 -20.57 -2.63 15.95
N ASP A 201 -21.77 -3.04 16.32
CA ASP A 201 -22.07 -3.47 17.69
C ASP A 201 -21.37 -4.80 18.01
N GLU A 202 -21.45 -5.80 17.13
CA GLU A 202 -20.68 -7.06 17.25
C GLU A 202 -19.17 -6.82 17.30
N LEU A 203 -18.67 -5.86 16.53
CA LEU A 203 -17.26 -5.49 16.55
C LEU A 203 -16.86 -4.85 17.88
N ALA A 204 -17.70 -3.95 18.40
CA ALA A 204 -17.49 -3.29 19.68
C ALA A 204 -17.47 -4.30 20.84
N ASP A 205 -18.44 -5.22 20.87
CA ASP A 205 -18.53 -6.29 21.87
C ASP A 205 -17.30 -7.23 21.79
N ARG A 206 -16.92 -7.65 20.58
CA ARG A 206 -15.77 -8.54 20.36
C ARG A 206 -14.46 -7.97 20.88
N PHE A 207 -14.24 -6.66 20.72
CA PHE A 207 -13.00 -6.00 21.13
C PHE A 207 -13.11 -5.28 22.49
N TYR A 208 -14.20 -5.50 23.23
CA TYR A 208 -14.45 -4.91 24.54
C TYR A 208 -14.32 -3.37 24.51
N MET A 209 -14.98 -2.74 23.55
CA MET A 209 -15.01 -1.29 23.38
C MET A 209 -16.46 -0.81 23.34
N SER A 210 -16.70 0.43 23.81
CA SER A 210 -17.98 1.05 23.49
C SER A 210 -18.02 1.42 22.00
N ARG A 211 -19.21 1.39 21.40
CA ARG A 211 -19.41 1.77 19.99
C ARG A 211 -18.78 3.12 19.65
N TYR A 212 -18.99 4.12 20.52
CA TYR A 212 -18.42 5.46 20.32
C TYR A 212 -16.90 5.43 20.32
N HIS A 213 -16.30 4.79 21.32
CA HIS A 213 -14.84 4.71 21.43
C HIS A 213 -14.20 3.96 20.26
N LEU A 214 -14.81 2.84 19.84
CA LEU A 214 -14.37 2.09 18.65
C LEU A 214 -14.36 2.99 17.40
N MET A 215 -15.49 3.65 17.10
CA MET A 215 -15.62 4.46 15.88
C MET A 215 -14.68 5.66 15.89
N HIS A 216 -14.52 6.32 17.04
CA HIS A 216 -13.64 7.47 17.21
C HIS A 216 -12.18 7.09 17.05
N THR A 217 -11.71 6.12 17.83
CA THR A 217 -10.31 5.67 17.80
C THR A 217 -9.92 5.09 16.44
N PHE A 218 -10.82 4.29 15.82
CA PHE A 218 -10.56 3.77 14.48
C PHE A 218 -10.34 4.91 13.47
N LYS A 219 -11.17 5.95 13.54
CA LYS A 219 -11.05 7.11 12.64
C LYS A 219 -9.79 7.92 12.90
N GLU A 220 -9.40 8.10 14.15
CA GLU A 220 -8.14 8.79 14.51
C GLU A 220 -6.92 8.05 13.98
N GLU A 221 -6.88 6.72 14.14
CA GLU A 221 -5.73 5.89 13.78
C GLU A 221 -5.65 5.55 12.28
N THR A 222 -6.76 5.64 11.54
CA THR A 222 -6.82 5.26 10.13
C THR A 222 -7.24 6.40 9.19
N GLY A 223 -7.70 7.52 9.75
CA GLY A 223 -8.23 8.65 8.97
C GLY A 223 -9.61 8.43 8.36
N CYS A 224 -10.23 7.26 8.48
CA CYS A 224 -11.50 6.93 7.86
C CYS A 224 -12.47 6.21 8.80
N THR A 225 -13.75 6.15 8.45
CA THR A 225 -14.73 5.37 9.22
C THR A 225 -14.60 3.88 8.89
N ILE A 226 -14.99 3.01 9.84
CA ILE A 226 -15.03 1.54 9.65
C ILE A 226 -15.85 1.17 8.40
N GLY A 227 -17.02 1.79 8.23
CA GLY A 227 -17.90 1.53 7.08
C GLY A 227 -17.25 1.94 5.75
N SER A 228 -16.56 3.08 5.72
CA SER A 228 -15.80 3.54 4.54
C SER A 228 -14.64 2.58 4.23
N TYR A 229 -13.90 2.17 5.24
CA TYR A 229 -12.80 1.20 5.11
C TYR A 229 -13.28 -0.12 4.48
N ILE A 230 -14.31 -0.75 5.08
CA ILE A 230 -14.88 -2.01 4.58
C ILE A 230 -15.37 -1.86 3.13
N THR A 231 -16.11 -0.78 2.85
CA THR A 231 -16.66 -0.54 1.51
C THR A 231 -15.55 -0.42 0.47
N THR A 232 -14.50 0.35 0.75
CA THR A 232 -13.37 0.51 -0.17
C THR A 232 -12.62 -0.79 -0.40
N LYS A 233 -12.31 -1.55 0.66
CA LYS A 233 -11.64 -2.85 0.53
C LYS A 233 -12.47 -3.85 -0.30
N ARG A 234 -13.77 -3.90 -0.08
CA ARG A 234 -14.70 -4.72 -0.89
C ARG A 234 -14.73 -4.31 -2.37
N LEU A 235 -14.70 -3.00 -2.64
CA LEU A 235 -14.68 -2.49 -4.01
C LEU A 235 -13.38 -2.83 -4.74
N LEU A 236 -12.23 -2.76 -4.05
CA LEU A 236 -10.95 -3.17 -4.60
C LEU A 236 -10.96 -4.66 -4.93
N LEU A 237 -11.41 -5.51 -3.98
CA LEU A 237 -11.55 -6.94 -4.20
C LEU A 237 -12.49 -7.26 -5.39
N ALA A 238 -13.64 -6.59 -5.46
CA ALA A 238 -14.59 -6.79 -6.56
C ALA A 238 -13.99 -6.38 -7.91
N ARG A 239 -13.24 -5.29 -7.96
CA ARG A 239 -12.53 -4.84 -9.18
C ARG A 239 -11.53 -5.89 -9.65
N ASP A 240 -10.74 -6.43 -8.74
CA ASP A 240 -9.77 -7.48 -9.07
C ASP A 240 -10.47 -8.74 -9.59
N MET A 241 -11.56 -9.19 -8.93
CA MET A 241 -12.37 -10.32 -9.42
C MET A 241 -12.95 -10.08 -10.81
N ILE A 242 -13.45 -8.87 -11.10
CA ILE A 242 -14.01 -8.52 -12.43
C ILE A 242 -12.91 -8.52 -13.48
N ARG A 243 -11.75 -7.96 -13.18
CA ARG A 243 -10.58 -7.98 -14.06
C ARG A 243 -10.12 -9.43 -14.36
N ASP A 244 -10.22 -10.30 -13.38
CA ASP A 244 -9.90 -11.74 -13.53
C ASP A 244 -11.02 -12.56 -14.21
N GLY A 245 -12.05 -11.89 -14.75
CA GLY A 245 -13.10 -12.49 -15.57
C GLY A 245 -14.39 -12.86 -14.84
N SER A 246 -14.53 -12.52 -13.55
CA SER A 246 -15.80 -12.71 -12.85
C SER A 246 -16.88 -11.77 -13.38
N SER A 247 -18.12 -12.24 -13.43
CA SER A 247 -19.24 -11.33 -13.75
C SER A 247 -19.42 -10.27 -12.67
N VAL A 248 -19.91 -9.10 -13.06
CA VAL A 248 -20.17 -7.97 -12.12
C VAL A 248 -21.10 -8.38 -10.97
N SER A 249 -22.13 -9.20 -11.29
CA SER A 249 -23.05 -9.71 -10.26
C SER A 249 -22.35 -10.67 -9.28
N ALA A 250 -21.56 -11.62 -9.81
CA ALA A 250 -20.83 -12.56 -8.99
C ALA A 250 -19.81 -11.85 -8.07
N ALA A 251 -19.09 -10.87 -8.57
CA ALA A 251 -18.16 -10.07 -7.77
C ALA A 251 -18.88 -9.26 -6.69
N CYS A 252 -20.04 -8.66 -7.00
CA CYS A 252 -20.88 -7.95 -6.03
C CYS A 252 -21.27 -8.85 -4.85
N ASP A 253 -21.79 -10.05 -5.16
CA ASP A 253 -22.26 -11.01 -4.14
C ASP A 253 -21.08 -11.57 -3.32
N ALA A 254 -20.00 -11.99 -3.99
CA ALA A 254 -18.81 -12.54 -3.35
C ALA A 254 -18.09 -11.55 -2.43
N CYS A 255 -18.14 -10.25 -2.74
CA CYS A 255 -17.54 -9.20 -1.90
C CYS A 255 -18.45 -8.72 -0.76
N GLY A 256 -19.60 -9.34 -0.53
CA GLY A 256 -20.47 -9.06 0.60
C GLY A 256 -21.28 -7.78 0.49
N PHE A 257 -21.59 -7.31 -0.74
CA PHE A 257 -22.56 -6.24 -0.94
C PHE A 257 -23.98 -6.78 -0.86
N GLY A 258 -24.81 -6.19 0.02
CA GLY A 258 -26.20 -6.61 0.18
C GLY A 258 -27.15 -6.13 -0.92
N SER A 259 -26.68 -5.30 -1.87
CA SER A 259 -27.48 -4.73 -2.97
C SER A 259 -26.62 -4.36 -4.15
N TYR A 260 -26.98 -4.88 -5.31
CA TYR A 260 -26.33 -4.55 -6.60
C TYR A 260 -26.33 -3.05 -6.89
N SER A 261 -27.49 -2.38 -6.66
CA SER A 261 -27.58 -0.93 -6.88
C SER A 261 -26.66 -0.13 -5.99
N SER A 262 -26.51 -0.54 -4.73
CA SER A 262 -25.55 0.10 -3.79
C SER A 262 -24.12 -0.15 -4.21
N PHE A 263 -23.79 -1.36 -4.66
CA PHE A 263 -22.48 -1.70 -5.21
C PHE A 263 -22.13 -0.81 -6.42
N ILE A 264 -23.00 -0.74 -7.45
CA ILE A 264 -22.74 0.07 -8.65
C ILE A 264 -22.54 1.55 -8.31
N ARG A 265 -23.34 2.09 -7.40
CA ARG A 265 -23.21 3.48 -6.95
C ARG A 265 -21.87 3.72 -6.23
N ALA A 266 -21.51 2.84 -5.32
CA ALA A 266 -20.23 2.92 -4.60
C ALA A 266 -19.04 2.74 -5.55
N TYR A 267 -19.12 1.81 -6.51
CA TYR A 267 -18.10 1.55 -7.51
C TYR A 267 -17.83 2.79 -8.39
N ARG A 268 -18.90 3.39 -8.93
CA ARG A 268 -18.80 4.62 -9.75
C ARG A 268 -18.20 5.78 -8.94
N LYS A 269 -18.63 5.95 -7.69
CA LYS A 269 -18.10 6.98 -6.79
C LYS A 269 -16.60 6.79 -6.55
N GLN A 270 -16.16 5.53 -6.41
CA GLN A 270 -14.78 5.18 -6.06
C GLN A 270 -13.82 5.23 -7.23
N PHE A 271 -14.22 4.68 -8.38
CA PHE A 271 -13.35 4.49 -9.54
C PHE A 271 -13.65 5.42 -10.71
N HIS A 272 -14.69 6.24 -10.61
CA HIS A 272 -15.16 7.15 -11.68
C HIS A 272 -15.46 6.43 -13.00
N SER A 273 -15.66 5.11 -12.96
CA SER A 273 -15.99 4.22 -14.08
C SER A 273 -17.07 3.23 -13.68
N THR A 274 -17.65 2.55 -14.67
CA THR A 274 -18.55 1.42 -14.41
C THR A 274 -17.76 0.12 -14.29
N PRO A 275 -18.24 -0.89 -13.53
CA PRO A 275 -17.55 -2.17 -13.42
C PRO A 275 -17.32 -2.90 -14.75
N THR A 276 -18.11 -2.57 -15.79
CA THR A 276 -17.97 -3.14 -17.14
C THR A 276 -16.88 -2.50 -17.99
N ASN A 277 -16.34 -1.37 -17.53
CA ASN A 277 -15.30 -0.58 -18.24
C ASN A 277 -14.01 -0.52 -17.42
N THR A 278 -13.76 -1.56 -16.64
CA THR A 278 -12.60 -1.65 -15.72
C THR A 278 -11.45 -2.37 -16.37
#